data_cf3751b8fa0b1567df000418adaa548c
#
_entry.id   cf3751b8fa0b1567df000418adaa548c
#
_cell.length_a   1.000
_cell.length_b   1.000
_cell.length_c   1.000
_cell.angle_alpha   90.00
_cell.angle_beta   90.00
_cell.angle_gamma   90.00
#
_symmetry.space_group_name_H-M   'P 1'
#
loop_
_entity.id
_entity.type
_entity.pdbx_description
1 polymer ?
#
loop_
_entity_poly.entity_id
_entity_poly.type
_entity_poly.pdbx_seq_one_letter_code
_entity_poly.pdbx_strand_id
1 'polypeptide(L)'
;MAKKIILDIFKLLLPFAVLWVVFSYWNPLEDTFDIEFTVENEEQLADLLHADEITGMIEIHDDTLDAAMHEILMRLEKGIELRDYDYKIHVVKNDQVNAFATIAGHLFVNTGFIEFVETPEEIAAVLAHEIGHIEHRHVIRKLVKELGIAIVFGVLTGDNGEFVSDMSRAMLSTGFDRGQEADADNFAFDLLTKVNLKPTHIATFFRRLKEKGHDVPAFMELFSTHPNHNSRIKSAIEFPLPEDFEEDTLNIDLEVLQAACKRY
;
A
#
# COMPACT_ATOMS: atom_id res chain seq x y z
N MET A 1 9.74 -1.15 56.99
CA MET A 1 10.68 -0.85 55.90
C MET A 1 10.10 -1.22 54.52
N ALA A 2 9.66 -2.45 54.27
CA ALA A 2 9.10 -2.88 52.99
C ALA A 2 7.91 -2.05 52.48
N LYS A 3 6.92 -1.70 53.28
CA LYS A 3 5.76 -0.88 52.87
C LYS A 3 6.14 0.53 52.39
N LYS A 4 7.19 1.12 52.96
CA LYS A 4 7.68 2.45 52.55
C LYS A 4 8.36 2.35 51.15
N ILE A 5 9.18 1.31 50.94
CA ILE A 5 9.84 1.05 49.67
C ILE A 5 8.81 0.81 48.54
N ILE A 6 7.77 0.01 48.80
CA ILE A 6 6.69 -0.24 47.86
C ILE A 6 5.95 1.07 47.52
N LEU A 7 5.67 1.89 48.47
CA LEU A 7 4.99 3.18 48.28
C LEU A 7 5.86 4.16 47.47
N ASP A 8 7.17 4.15 47.70
CA ASP A 8 8.11 5.01 46.98
C ASP A 8 8.28 4.54 45.50
N ILE A 9 8.32 3.24 45.27
CA ILE A 9 8.31 2.65 43.91
C ILE A 9 7.00 3.00 43.17
N PHE A 10 5.86 2.87 43.85
CA PHE A 10 4.56 3.21 43.24
C PHE A 10 4.48 4.69 42.86
N LYS A 11 4.95 5.60 43.72
CA LYS A 11 5.01 7.04 43.41
C LYS A 11 5.93 7.36 42.25
N LEU A 12 7.01 6.60 42.08
CA LEU A 12 7.95 6.74 40.95
C LEU A 12 7.32 6.25 39.64
N LEU A 13 6.60 5.13 39.67
CA LEU A 13 6.02 4.51 38.46
C LEU A 13 4.68 5.14 38.04
N LEU A 14 3.94 5.74 38.99
CA LEU A 14 2.62 6.32 38.71
C LEU A 14 2.63 7.38 37.61
N PRO A 15 3.56 8.36 37.57
CA PRO A 15 3.61 9.33 36.46
C PRO A 15 3.88 8.68 35.10
N PHE A 16 4.71 7.64 35.06
CA PHE A 16 4.95 6.90 33.81
C PHE A 16 3.73 6.10 33.37
N ALA A 17 3.00 5.50 34.32
CA ALA A 17 1.75 4.80 34.00
C ALA A 17 0.66 5.79 33.53
N VAL A 18 0.56 6.97 34.10
CA VAL A 18 -0.35 8.03 33.68
C VAL A 18 0.03 8.54 32.28
N LEU A 19 1.31 8.81 32.04
CA LEU A 19 1.80 9.19 30.72
C LEU A 19 1.51 8.10 29.70
N TRP A 20 1.78 6.84 30.01
CA TRP A 20 1.48 5.71 29.12
C TRP A 20 -0.01 5.62 28.80
N VAL A 21 -0.89 5.78 29.78
CA VAL A 21 -2.35 5.79 29.58
C VAL A 21 -2.75 6.98 28.71
N VAL A 22 -2.25 8.19 28.98
CA VAL A 22 -2.54 9.38 28.17
C VAL A 22 -2.10 9.17 26.72
N PHE A 23 -0.88 8.67 26.48
CA PHE A 23 -0.39 8.38 25.13
C PHE A 23 -1.13 7.21 24.46
N SER A 24 -1.69 6.27 25.22
CA SER A 24 -2.46 5.14 24.66
C SER A 24 -3.88 5.53 24.24
N TYR A 25 -4.47 6.54 24.86
CA TYR A 25 -5.84 7.00 24.57
C TYR A 25 -5.89 8.31 23.78
N TRP A 26 -4.86 9.09 23.84
CA TRP A 26 -4.71 10.32 23.09
C TRP A 26 -3.40 10.24 22.32
N ASN A 27 -3.51 10.00 21.02
CA ASN A 27 -2.37 9.98 20.12
C ASN A 27 -2.20 11.37 19.47
N PRO A 28 -1.60 12.35 20.19
CA PRO A 28 -1.48 13.72 19.70
C PRO A 28 -0.60 13.80 18.45
N LEU A 29 0.12 12.73 18.10
CA LEU A 29 0.99 12.65 16.94
C LEU A 29 0.18 12.42 15.64
N GLU A 30 -1.00 11.78 15.70
CA GLU A 30 -1.85 11.61 14.53
C GLU A 30 -2.42 12.94 14.04
N ASP A 31 -2.96 13.76 14.98
CA ASP A 31 -3.52 15.07 14.62
C ASP A 31 -2.44 16.08 14.18
N THR A 32 -1.21 15.93 14.69
CA THR A 32 -0.08 16.81 14.35
C THR A 32 0.53 16.44 13.00
N PHE A 33 0.47 15.16 12.64
CA PHE A 33 1.07 14.62 11.42
C PHE A 33 0.44 15.23 10.15
N ASP A 34 -0.89 15.29 10.06
CA ASP A 34 -1.59 15.81 8.88
C ASP A 34 -1.38 17.33 8.68
N ILE A 35 -0.99 18.04 9.75
CA ILE A 35 -0.67 19.47 9.69
C ILE A 35 0.79 19.73 9.27
N GLU A 36 1.71 18.85 9.68
CA GLU A 36 3.16 19.07 9.49
C GLU A 36 3.72 18.44 8.21
N PHE A 37 3.09 17.37 7.67
CA PHE A 37 3.59 16.68 6.49
C PHE A 37 2.58 16.74 5.35
N THR A 38 2.80 17.63 4.39
CA THR A 38 1.90 17.89 3.25
C THR A 38 2.14 16.88 2.12
N VAL A 39 1.21 16.80 1.16
CA VAL A 39 1.40 16.04 -0.10
C VAL A 39 2.62 16.56 -0.86
N GLU A 40 2.84 17.89 -0.88
CA GLU A 40 4.03 18.50 -1.49
C GLU A 40 5.33 18.01 -0.85
N ASN A 41 5.33 17.78 0.48
CA ASN A 41 6.49 17.16 1.15
C ASN A 41 6.69 15.70 0.75
N GLU A 42 5.61 14.95 0.50
CA GLU A 42 5.70 13.58 -0.01
C GLU A 42 6.28 13.54 -1.42
N GLU A 43 5.85 14.45 -2.31
CA GLU A 43 6.37 14.57 -3.67
C GLU A 43 7.87 14.90 -3.66
N GLN A 44 8.27 15.90 -2.86
CA GLN A 44 9.69 16.24 -2.70
C GLN A 44 10.51 15.06 -2.16
N LEU A 45 9.95 14.29 -1.23
CA LEU A 45 10.60 13.11 -0.69
C LEU A 45 10.72 11.99 -1.73
N ALA A 46 9.69 11.77 -2.54
CA ALA A 46 9.72 10.79 -3.63
C ALA A 46 10.77 11.15 -4.69
N ASP A 47 10.87 12.43 -5.06
CA ASP A 47 11.88 12.93 -5.99
C ASP A 47 13.32 12.71 -5.49
N LEU A 48 13.53 12.83 -4.18
CA LEU A 48 14.83 12.57 -3.55
C LEU A 48 15.17 11.08 -3.49
N LEU A 49 14.16 10.24 -3.40
CA LEU A 49 14.34 8.79 -3.22
C LEU A 49 14.41 8.03 -4.53
N HIS A 50 14.43 8.59 -5.69
CA HIS A 50 14.39 7.94 -7.01
C HIS A 50 13.83 6.50 -7.00
N ALA A 51 12.97 6.13 -7.95
CA ALA A 51 12.29 4.83 -7.96
C ALA A 51 13.25 3.63 -7.85
N ASP A 52 14.41 3.70 -8.50
CA ASP A 52 15.45 2.67 -8.49
C ASP A 52 16.11 2.50 -7.11
N GLU A 53 16.23 3.59 -6.35
CA GLU A 53 16.81 3.57 -5.00
C GLU A 53 15.81 3.06 -3.97
N ILE A 54 14.49 3.35 -4.16
CA ILE A 54 13.43 2.87 -3.26
C ILE A 54 13.35 1.35 -3.30
N THR A 55 13.35 0.77 -4.50
CA THR A 55 13.06 -0.65 -4.67
C THR A 55 14.31 -1.51 -4.87
N GLY A 56 15.41 -0.92 -5.37
CA GLY A 56 16.57 -1.67 -5.87
C GLY A 56 16.20 -2.62 -7.03
N MET A 57 15.04 -2.43 -7.64
CA MET A 57 14.48 -3.26 -8.69
C MET A 57 14.74 -2.63 -10.06
N ILE A 58 14.78 -3.46 -11.10
CA ILE A 58 14.94 -3.01 -12.47
C ILE A 58 13.55 -2.70 -13.03
N GLU A 59 13.28 -1.42 -13.30
CA GLU A 59 12.08 -0.99 -14.00
C GLU A 59 12.14 -1.43 -15.46
N ILE A 60 11.01 -1.93 -15.96
CA ILE A 60 10.84 -2.38 -17.34
C ILE A 60 10.06 -1.32 -18.09
N HIS A 61 10.62 -0.86 -19.21
CA HIS A 61 9.93 -0.01 -20.17
C HIS A 61 9.59 -0.83 -21.41
N ASP A 62 8.32 -1.13 -21.58
CA ASP A 62 7.79 -1.93 -22.68
C ASP A 62 6.44 -1.36 -23.12
N ASP A 63 6.30 -1.03 -24.40
CA ASP A 63 5.11 -0.38 -24.94
C ASP A 63 3.80 -1.15 -24.61
N THR A 64 3.88 -2.50 -24.53
CA THR A 64 2.70 -3.33 -24.22
C THR A 64 2.33 -3.23 -22.74
N LEU A 65 3.33 -3.32 -21.85
CA LEU A 65 3.15 -3.21 -20.41
C LEU A 65 2.69 -1.79 -20.05
N ASP A 66 3.34 -0.78 -20.58
CA ASP A 66 3.06 0.63 -20.32
C ASP A 66 1.64 1.00 -20.78
N ALA A 67 1.23 0.55 -21.98
CA ALA A 67 -0.12 0.79 -22.50
C ALA A 67 -1.19 0.13 -21.63
N ALA A 68 -0.99 -1.11 -21.19
CA ALA A 68 -1.95 -1.82 -20.34
C ALA A 68 -2.06 -1.18 -18.95
N MET A 69 -0.93 -0.83 -18.33
CA MET A 69 -0.93 -0.15 -17.01
C MET A 69 -1.58 1.23 -17.11
N HIS A 70 -1.34 1.95 -18.19
CA HIS A 70 -1.99 3.24 -18.46
C HIS A 70 -3.52 3.10 -18.62
N GLU A 71 -4.00 2.09 -19.36
CA GLU A 71 -5.43 1.84 -19.52
C GLU A 71 -6.11 1.54 -18.19
N ILE A 72 -5.48 0.69 -17.34
CA ILE A 72 -5.97 0.38 -16.00
C ILE A 72 -6.02 1.64 -15.15
N LEU A 73 -4.94 2.41 -15.11
CA LEU A 73 -4.86 3.63 -14.32
C LEU A 73 -5.93 4.64 -14.75
N MET A 74 -6.06 4.90 -16.04
CA MET A 74 -7.07 5.80 -16.60
C MET A 74 -8.50 5.36 -16.27
N ARG A 75 -8.75 4.04 -16.15
CA ARG A 75 -10.04 3.53 -15.71
C ARG A 75 -10.28 3.84 -14.23
N LEU A 76 -9.32 3.56 -13.36
CA LEU A 76 -9.44 3.78 -11.92
C LEU A 76 -9.58 5.28 -11.59
N GLU A 77 -8.79 6.13 -12.22
CA GLU A 77 -8.82 7.58 -12.02
C GLU A 77 -10.19 8.22 -12.30
N LYS A 78 -11.02 7.62 -13.16
CA LYS A 78 -12.38 8.12 -13.41
C LYS A 78 -13.30 8.02 -12.18
N GLY A 79 -12.99 7.13 -11.25
CA GLY A 79 -13.74 6.95 -10.02
C GLY A 79 -13.25 7.80 -8.84
N ILE A 80 -12.09 8.48 -8.98
CA ILE A 80 -11.51 9.32 -7.94
C ILE A 80 -11.95 10.76 -8.18
N GLU A 81 -12.75 11.32 -7.27
CA GLU A 81 -13.37 12.65 -7.42
C GLU A 81 -12.39 13.79 -7.16
N LEU A 82 -11.58 13.65 -6.13
CA LEU A 82 -10.52 14.59 -5.76
C LEU A 82 -9.21 13.83 -5.75
N ARG A 83 -8.28 14.24 -6.61
CA ARG A 83 -6.94 13.65 -6.66
C ARG A 83 -5.96 14.59 -6.01
N ASP A 84 -5.39 14.12 -4.90
CA ASP A 84 -4.29 14.83 -4.25
C ASP A 84 -2.94 14.40 -4.84
N TYR A 85 -2.89 13.26 -5.58
CA TYR A 85 -1.70 12.65 -6.13
C TYR A 85 -1.76 12.48 -7.66
N ASP A 86 -0.59 12.55 -8.30
CA ASP A 86 -0.37 12.13 -9.68
C ASP A 86 0.14 10.69 -9.67
N TYR A 87 -0.76 9.74 -9.97
CA TYR A 87 -0.42 8.30 -9.89
C TYR A 87 0.52 7.88 -11.02
N LYS A 88 1.54 7.09 -10.66
CA LYS A 88 2.52 6.53 -11.59
C LYS A 88 2.69 5.05 -11.34
N ILE A 89 2.51 4.22 -12.37
CA ILE A 89 2.71 2.78 -12.27
C ILE A 89 4.07 2.42 -12.86
N HIS A 90 4.87 1.71 -12.07
CA HIS A 90 6.18 1.18 -12.43
C HIS A 90 6.11 -0.34 -12.53
N VAL A 91 6.34 -0.91 -13.70
CA VAL A 91 6.47 -2.36 -13.84
C VAL A 91 7.93 -2.72 -13.59
N VAL A 92 8.16 -3.61 -12.61
CA VAL A 92 9.51 -3.99 -12.21
C VAL A 92 9.76 -5.48 -12.40
N LYS A 93 10.99 -5.82 -12.83
CA LYS A 93 11.42 -7.20 -12.96
C LYS A 93 11.57 -7.84 -11.57
N ASN A 94 10.60 -8.65 -11.19
CA ASN A 94 10.61 -9.41 -9.94
C ASN A 94 9.64 -10.59 -10.05
N ASP A 95 10.11 -11.80 -9.79
CA ASP A 95 9.31 -13.02 -9.87
C ASP A 95 8.31 -13.17 -8.70
N GLN A 96 8.37 -12.29 -7.71
CA GLN A 96 7.43 -12.30 -6.59
C GLN A 96 6.05 -11.82 -7.04
N VAL A 97 5.01 -12.52 -6.56
CA VAL A 97 3.61 -12.12 -6.79
C VAL A 97 3.27 -10.99 -5.83
N ASN A 98 3.60 -9.78 -6.23
CA ASN A 98 3.38 -8.57 -5.42
C ASN A 98 3.10 -7.35 -6.29
N ALA A 99 2.27 -6.44 -5.76
CA ALA A 99 2.15 -5.06 -6.18
C ALA A 99 2.03 -4.23 -4.90
N PHE A 100 2.58 -3.03 -4.89
CA PHE A 100 2.61 -2.21 -3.68
C PHE A 100 2.66 -0.73 -4.00
N ALA A 101 2.11 0.07 -3.09
CA ALA A 101 2.20 1.51 -3.11
C ALA A 101 3.44 2.01 -2.35
N THR A 102 3.98 3.13 -2.81
CA THR A 102 4.91 3.95 -2.05
C THR A 102 4.33 5.35 -1.83
N ILE A 103 5.15 6.31 -1.44
CA ILE A 103 4.71 7.69 -1.24
C ILE A 103 4.43 8.40 -2.57
N ALA A 104 3.70 9.51 -2.50
CA ALA A 104 3.45 10.45 -3.60
C ALA A 104 2.84 9.82 -4.88
N GLY A 105 1.98 8.82 -4.72
CA GLY A 105 1.25 8.25 -5.87
C GLY A 105 2.00 7.18 -6.67
N HIS A 106 3.19 6.75 -6.25
CA HIS A 106 3.94 5.72 -6.96
C HIS A 106 3.45 4.31 -6.61
N LEU A 107 3.13 3.54 -7.65
CA LEU A 107 2.64 2.16 -7.61
C LEU A 107 3.63 1.25 -8.32
N PHE A 108 4.04 0.17 -7.69
CA PHE A 108 4.97 -0.81 -8.25
C PHE A 108 4.25 -2.12 -8.51
N VAL A 109 4.48 -2.69 -9.68
CA VAL A 109 3.85 -3.94 -10.14
C VAL A 109 4.94 -4.90 -10.57
N ASN A 110 5.09 -6.00 -9.86
CA ASN A 110 6.07 -7.02 -10.18
C ASN A 110 5.64 -7.83 -11.42
N THR A 111 6.58 -8.22 -12.27
CA THR A 111 6.30 -9.15 -13.40
C THR A 111 5.65 -10.44 -12.92
N GLY A 112 6.08 -11.01 -11.78
CA GLY A 112 5.49 -12.20 -11.21
C GLY A 112 4.02 -12.05 -10.81
N PHE A 113 3.57 -10.84 -10.43
CA PHE A 113 2.16 -10.56 -10.19
C PHE A 113 1.36 -10.59 -11.50
N ILE A 114 1.84 -9.93 -12.58
CA ILE A 114 1.18 -9.92 -13.89
C ILE A 114 1.08 -11.35 -14.45
N GLU A 115 2.11 -12.18 -14.27
CA GLU A 115 2.09 -13.57 -14.71
C GLU A 115 1.13 -14.45 -13.89
N PHE A 116 0.83 -14.08 -12.67
CA PHE A 116 -0.01 -14.85 -11.75
C PHE A 116 -1.51 -14.59 -11.91
N VAL A 117 -1.92 -13.37 -12.27
CA VAL A 117 -3.33 -13.01 -12.43
C VAL A 117 -3.99 -13.75 -13.58
N GLU A 118 -5.31 -13.93 -13.52
CA GLU A 118 -6.09 -14.62 -14.57
C GLU A 118 -6.96 -13.66 -15.37
N THR A 119 -7.14 -12.42 -14.89
CA THR A 119 -7.85 -11.37 -15.64
C THR A 119 -7.20 -10.00 -15.43
N PRO A 120 -7.33 -9.06 -16.37
CA PRO A 120 -6.84 -7.69 -16.19
C PRO A 120 -7.54 -6.95 -15.04
N GLU A 121 -8.81 -7.31 -14.77
CA GLU A 121 -9.60 -6.74 -13.67
C GLU A 121 -9.00 -7.09 -12.30
N GLU A 122 -8.29 -8.21 -12.17
CA GLU A 122 -7.56 -8.52 -10.94
C GLU A 122 -6.39 -7.55 -10.71
N ILE A 123 -5.71 -7.13 -11.79
CA ILE A 123 -4.67 -6.10 -11.69
C ILE A 123 -5.30 -4.78 -11.22
N ALA A 124 -6.38 -4.36 -11.88
CA ALA A 124 -7.10 -3.14 -11.49
C ALA A 124 -7.58 -3.20 -10.04
N ALA A 125 -8.07 -4.36 -9.59
CA ALA A 125 -8.59 -4.53 -8.24
C ALA A 125 -7.49 -4.41 -7.18
N VAL A 126 -6.31 -5.01 -7.40
CA VAL A 126 -5.17 -4.86 -6.49
C VAL A 126 -4.64 -3.42 -6.54
N LEU A 127 -4.51 -2.81 -7.71
CA LEU A 127 -4.08 -1.41 -7.81
C LEU A 127 -5.07 -0.44 -7.15
N ALA A 128 -6.38 -0.69 -7.21
CA ALA A 128 -7.37 0.09 -6.48
C ALA A 128 -7.14 0.02 -4.95
N HIS A 129 -6.74 -1.13 -4.43
CA HIS A 129 -6.38 -1.29 -3.02
C HIS A 129 -5.09 -0.52 -2.68
N GLU A 130 -4.07 -0.59 -3.54
CA GLU A 130 -2.83 0.17 -3.35
C GLU A 130 -3.07 1.69 -3.39
N ILE A 131 -3.95 2.16 -4.29
CA ILE A 131 -4.39 3.56 -4.32
C ILE A 131 -5.08 3.91 -2.99
N GLY A 132 -5.87 3.01 -2.41
CA GLY A 132 -6.46 3.19 -1.08
C GLY A 132 -5.42 3.45 0.01
N HIS A 133 -4.28 2.75 -0.01
CA HIS A 133 -3.17 3.02 0.91
C HIS A 133 -2.54 4.40 0.70
N ILE A 134 -2.45 4.89 -0.54
CA ILE A 134 -1.96 6.25 -0.85
C ILE A 134 -2.95 7.29 -0.35
N GLU A 135 -4.24 7.20 -0.72
CA GLU A 135 -5.28 8.16 -0.36
C GLU A 135 -5.46 8.30 1.16
N HIS A 136 -5.32 7.20 1.90
CA HIS A 136 -5.32 7.19 3.37
C HIS A 136 -3.95 7.50 3.98
N ARG A 137 -2.94 7.80 3.15
CA ARG A 137 -1.58 8.16 3.58
C ARG A 137 -0.92 7.12 4.49
N HIS A 138 -1.26 5.83 4.30
CA HIS A 138 -0.78 4.76 5.17
C HIS A 138 0.73 4.59 5.10
N VAL A 139 1.34 4.75 3.89
CA VAL A 139 2.77 4.57 3.69
C VAL A 139 3.57 5.63 4.45
N ILE A 140 3.21 6.91 4.30
CA ILE A 140 3.96 7.99 4.96
C ILE A 140 3.75 7.96 6.47
N ARG A 141 2.54 7.64 6.96
CA ARG A 141 2.28 7.46 8.40
C ARG A 141 3.12 6.33 8.99
N LYS A 142 3.29 5.24 8.25
CA LYS A 142 4.17 4.14 8.63
C LYS A 142 5.63 4.58 8.72
N LEU A 143 6.13 5.30 7.71
CA LEU A 143 7.49 5.84 7.71
C LEU A 143 7.76 6.72 8.93
N VAL A 144 6.85 7.65 9.20
CA VAL A 144 6.97 8.54 10.36
C VAL A 144 6.92 7.76 11.68
N LYS A 145 6.09 6.72 11.75
CA LYS A 145 5.97 5.86 12.94
C LYS A 145 7.25 5.06 13.19
N GLU A 146 7.88 4.53 12.14
CA GLU A 146 9.06 3.66 12.25
C GLU A 146 10.36 4.46 12.45
N LEU A 147 10.53 5.53 11.69
CA LEU A 147 11.77 6.30 11.66
C LEU A 147 11.73 7.58 12.53
N GLY A 148 10.54 8.08 12.80
CA GLY A 148 10.32 9.36 13.44
C GLY A 148 10.30 10.53 12.44
N ILE A 149 9.46 11.51 12.72
CA ILE A 149 9.21 12.66 11.85
C ILE A 149 10.49 13.49 11.60
N ALA A 150 11.37 13.59 12.57
CA ALA A 150 12.62 14.34 12.45
C ALA A 150 13.57 13.76 11.40
N ILE A 151 13.59 12.42 11.24
CA ILE A 151 14.40 11.74 10.21
C ILE A 151 13.81 11.99 8.84
N VAL A 152 12.50 11.86 8.70
CA VAL A 152 11.79 12.11 7.43
C VAL A 152 12.01 13.55 6.95
N PHE A 153 11.87 14.53 7.84
CA PHE A 153 12.20 15.93 7.53
C PHE A 153 13.71 16.16 7.30
N GLY A 154 14.58 15.44 7.97
CA GLY A 154 16.03 15.52 7.78
C GLY A 154 16.44 15.17 6.34
N VAL A 155 15.80 14.17 5.74
CA VAL A 155 16.03 13.81 4.33
C VAL A 155 15.59 14.94 3.40
N LEU A 156 14.42 15.55 3.63
CA LEU A 156 13.92 16.70 2.85
C LEU A 156 14.86 17.91 2.89
N THR A 157 15.54 18.13 4.01
CA THR A 157 16.49 19.25 4.17
C THR A 157 17.90 18.95 3.65
N GLY A 158 18.14 17.73 3.15
CA GLY A 158 19.41 17.33 2.57
C GLY A 158 20.50 16.99 3.61
N ASP A 159 20.15 16.88 4.88
CA ASP A 159 21.10 16.72 5.99
C ASP A 159 21.52 15.25 6.25
N ASN A 160 20.86 14.26 5.62
CA ASN A 160 21.02 12.85 6.02
C ASN A 160 20.88 11.84 4.86
N GLY A 161 21.75 11.88 3.86
CA GLY A 161 21.78 10.86 2.79
C GLY A 161 21.95 9.40 3.29
N GLU A 162 22.44 9.21 4.54
CA GLU A 162 22.56 7.88 5.16
C GLU A 162 21.21 7.23 5.47
N PHE A 163 20.15 8.03 5.67
CA PHE A 163 18.81 7.53 6.00
C PHE A 163 17.94 7.12 4.79
N VAL A 164 18.36 7.40 3.57
CA VAL A 164 17.64 7.01 2.35
C VAL A 164 17.44 5.48 2.31
N SER A 165 18.50 4.71 2.61
CA SER A 165 18.42 3.25 2.63
C SER A 165 17.52 2.70 3.75
N ASP A 166 17.45 3.39 4.89
CA ASP A 166 16.56 3.02 5.99
C ASP A 166 15.12 3.33 5.66
N MET A 167 14.86 4.46 4.97
CA MET A 167 13.52 4.79 4.47
C MET A 167 13.03 3.78 3.44
N SER A 168 13.84 3.44 2.44
CA SER A 168 13.50 2.42 1.44
C SER A 168 13.18 1.08 2.12
N ARG A 169 13.97 0.68 3.10
CA ARG A 169 13.75 -0.55 3.86
C ARG A 169 12.46 -0.48 4.69
N ALA A 170 12.16 0.65 5.31
CA ALA A 170 10.95 0.85 6.09
C ALA A 170 9.69 0.86 5.20
N MET A 171 9.76 1.43 3.99
CA MET A 171 8.67 1.37 3.01
C MET A 171 8.29 -0.07 2.65
N LEU A 172 9.30 -0.92 2.44
CA LEU A 172 9.11 -2.29 1.93
C LEU A 172 8.93 -3.34 3.05
N SER A 173 9.29 -3.04 4.31
CA SER A 173 9.59 -4.08 5.29
C SER A 173 8.43 -4.61 6.11
N THR A 174 7.30 -3.89 6.25
CA THR A 174 6.25 -4.28 7.19
C THR A 174 4.84 -4.12 6.63
N GLY A 175 3.96 -5.04 7.02
CA GLY A 175 2.55 -5.02 6.67
C GLY A 175 1.80 -3.85 7.34
N PHE A 176 0.65 -3.57 6.79
CA PHE A 176 -0.30 -2.63 7.37
C PHE A 176 -1.11 -3.29 8.49
N ASP A 177 -1.62 -2.51 9.41
CA ASP A 177 -2.50 -3.03 10.45
C ASP A 177 -3.91 -3.33 9.90
N ARG A 178 -4.75 -4.00 10.72
CA ARG A 178 -6.09 -4.43 10.27
C ARG A 178 -7.03 -3.27 9.95
N GLY A 179 -6.85 -2.13 10.61
CA GLY A 179 -7.63 -0.93 10.35
C GLY A 179 -7.26 -0.34 8.99
N GLN A 180 -5.96 -0.17 8.75
CA GLN A 180 -5.42 0.32 7.49
C GLN A 180 -5.82 -0.57 6.29
N GLU A 181 -5.77 -1.90 6.47
CA GLU A 181 -6.24 -2.84 5.44
C GLU A 181 -7.74 -2.69 5.16
N ALA A 182 -8.56 -2.50 6.20
CA ALA A 182 -10.00 -2.31 6.03
C ALA A 182 -10.32 -0.97 5.34
N ASP A 183 -9.58 0.09 5.64
CA ASP A 183 -9.74 1.38 4.99
C ASP A 183 -9.37 1.30 3.50
N ALA A 184 -8.24 0.65 3.16
CA ALA A 184 -7.82 0.44 1.78
C ALA A 184 -8.79 -0.47 1.01
N ASP A 185 -9.29 -1.55 1.63
CA ASP A 185 -10.31 -2.42 1.03
C ASP A 185 -11.62 -1.68 0.74
N ASN A 186 -12.13 -0.90 1.70
CA ASN A 186 -13.37 -0.13 1.51
C ASN A 186 -13.21 0.89 0.38
N PHE A 187 -12.08 1.60 0.36
CA PHE A 187 -11.76 2.52 -0.73
C PHE A 187 -11.74 1.79 -2.09
N ALA A 188 -11.05 0.65 -2.17
CA ALA A 188 -10.96 -0.15 -3.38
C ALA A 188 -12.32 -0.64 -3.88
N PHE A 189 -13.20 -1.10 -2.97
CA PHE A 189 -14.53 -1.59 -3.34
C PHE A 189 -15.42 -0.48 -3.87
N ASP A 190 -15.40 0.69 -3.23
CA ASP A 190 -16.11 1.88 -3.71
C ASP A 190 -15.57 2.34 -5.07
N LEU A 191 -14.24 2.42 -5.22
CA LEU A 191 -13.59 2.85 -6.45
C LEU A 191 -13.92 1.90 -7.61
N LEU A 192 -13.75 0.58 -7.41
CA LEU A 192 -14.08 -0.42 -8.42
C LEU A 192 -15.56 -0.33 -8.85
N THR A 193 -16.46 -0.20 -7.89
CA THR A 193 -17.88 -0.07 -8.17
C THR A 193 -18.19 1.19 -9.01
N LYS A 194 -17.58 2.33 -8.70
CA LYS A 194 -17.72 3.60 -9.45
C LYS A 194 -17.24 3.49 -10.91
N VAL A 195 -16.28 2.62 -11.16
CA VAL A 195 -15.74 2.41 -12.53
C VAL A 195 -16.28 1.15 -13.21
N ASN A 196 -17.39 0.60 -12.70
CA ASN A 196 -18.07 -0.59 -13.21
C ASN A 196 -17.20 -1.86 -13.25
N LEU A 197 -16.29 -2.01 -12.26
CA LEU A 197 -15.56 -3.25 -12.00
C LEU A 197 -16.06 -3.85 -10.69
N LYS A 198 -16.09 -5.19 -10.58
CA LYS A 198 -16.58 -5.84 -9.37
C LYS A 198 -15.49 -5.93 -8.28
N PRO A 199 -15.79 -5.59 -7.02
CA PRO A 199 -14.89 -5.86 -5.89
C PRO A 199 -14.49 -7.34 -5.75
N THR A 200 -15.30 -8.26 -6.25
CA THR A 200 -15.02 -9.70 -6.20
C THR A 200 -13.75 -10.14 -6.92
N HIS A 201 -13.17 -9.32 -7.81
CA HIS A 201 -11.86 -9.58 -8.42
C HIS A 201 -10.75 -9.65 -7.36
N ILE A 202 -10.80 -8.81 -6.32
CA ILE A 202 -9.89 -8.92 -5.16
C ILE A 202 -10.07 -10.30 -4.48
N ALA A 203 -11.32 -10.73 -4.26
CA ALA A 203 -11.59 -12.02 -3.63
C ALA A 203 -11.08 -13.20 -4.46
N THR A 204 -11.24 -13.14 -5.79
CA THR A 204 -10.76 -14.18 -6.71
C THR A 204 -9.24 -14.30 -6.67
N PHE A 205 -8.56 -13.17 -6.73
CA PHE A 205 -7.09 -13.10 -6.62
C PHE A 205 -6.59 -13.68 -5.29
N PHE A 206 -7.11 -13.23 -4.14
CA PHE A 206 -6.67 -13.72 -2.83
C PHE A 206 -7.02 -15.18 -2.57
N ARG A 207 -8.15 -15.68 -3.11
CA ARG A 207 -8.49 -17.10 -3.01
C ARG A 207 -7.48 -17.97 -3.74
N ARG A 208 -7.12 -17.61 -4.97
CA ARG A 208 -6.10 -18.30 -5.77
C ARG A 208 -4.73 -18.21 -5.11
N LEU A 209 -4.36 -17.05 -4.62
CA LEU A 209 -3.11 -16.85 -3.87
C LEU A 209 -3.04 -17.80 -2.67
N LYS A 210 -4.12 -17.93 -1.91
CA LYS A 210 -4.20 -18.83 -0.77
C LYS A 210 -4.12 -20.30 -1.18
N GLU A 211 -4.75 -20.69 -2.27
CA GLU A 211 -4.75 -22.08 -2.77
C GLU A 211 -3.36 -22.52 -3.27
N LYS A 212 -2.65 -21.63 -3.94
CA LYS A 212 -1.33 -21.92 -4.54
C LYS A 212 -0.14 -21.51 -3.67
N GLY A 213 -0.35 -20.65 -2.66
CA GLY A 213 0.71 -19.80 -2.10
C GLY A 213 1.38 -20.28 -0.82
N HIS A 214 0.87 -21.27 -0.10
CA HIS A 214 1.37 -21.59 1.24
C HIS A 214 2.82 -22.11 1.29
N ASP A 215 3.34 -22.65 0.20
CA ASP A 215 4.67 -23.27 0.16
C ASP A 215 5.64 -22.65 -0.87
N VAL A 216 5.26 -21.53 -1.50
CA VAL A 216 6.07 -20.90 -2.56
C VAL A 216 6.63 -19.57 -2.07
N PRO A 217 7.98 -19.39 -2.00
CA PRO A 217 8.61 -18.15 -1.55
C PRO A 217 8.13 -16.89 -2.28
N ALA A 218 7.79 -17.01 -3.58
CA ALA A 218 7.29 -15.92 -4.41
C ALA A 218 5.98 -15.26 -3.90
N PHE A 219 5.23 -15.92 -3.03
CA PHE A 219 3.96 -15.40 -2.47
C PHE A 219 4.08 -14.87 -1.04
N MET A 220 5.22 -15.11 -0.37
CA MET A 220 5.37 -14.78 1.05
C MET A 220 5.31 -13.28 1.33
N GLU A 221 5.78 -12.46 0.41
CA GLU A 221 5.84 -11.01 0.60
C GLU A 221 4.44 -10.41 0.70
N LEU A 222 3.56 -10.69 -0.25
CA LEU A 222 2.17 -10.20 -0.24
C LEU A 222 1.40 -10.69 1.00
N PHE A 223 1.66 -11.93 1.46
CA PHE A 223 1.08 -12.43 2.70
C PHE A 223 1.56 -11.68 3.94
N SER A 224 2.80 -11.20 3.94
CA SER A 224 3.38 -10.48 5.07
C SER A 224 2.98 -9.01 5.10
N THR A 225 2.84 -8.39 3.94
CA THR A 225 2.48 -6.96 3.81
C THR A 225 0.98 -6.73 3.97
N HIS A 226 0.12 -7.67 3.52
CA HIS A 226 -1.34 -7.55 3.56
C HIS A 226 -2.00 -8.73 4.28
N PRO A 227 -2.03 -8.75 5.62
CA PRO A 227 -2.60 -9.86 6.39
C PRO A 227 -4.13 -9.95 6.28
N ASN A 228 -4.70 -11.06 6.80
CA ASN A 228 -6.15 -11.28 6.95
C ASN A 228 -6.96 -11.54 5.66
N HIS A 229 -6.41 -12.24 4.69
CA HIS A 229 -7.06 -12.55 3.42
C HIS A 229 -8.48 -13.12 3.54
N ASN A 230 -8.81 -13.91 4.57
CA ASN A 230 -10.16 -14.49 4.73
C ASN A 230 -11.23 -13.43 4.97
N SER A 231 -10.96 -12.43 5.81
CA SER A 231 -11.91 -11.34 6.04
C SER A 231 -12.07 -10.48 4.81
N ARG A 232 -10.99 -10.18 4.11
CA ARG A 232 -10.96 -9.40 2.88
C ARG A 232 -11.76 -10.07 1.76
N ILE A 233 -11.54 -11.37 1.53
CA ILE A 233 -12.33 -12.18 0.58
C ILE A 233 -13.83 -12.08 0.91
N LYS A 234 -14.20 -12.22 2.18
CA LYS A 234 -15.58 -12.13 2.62
C LYS A 234 -16.17 -10.74 2.37
N SER A 235 -15.47 -9.68 2.77
CA SER A 235 -15.90 -8.30 2.58
C SER A 235 -16.10 -7.95 1.11
N ALA A 236 -15.19 -8.37 0.22
CA ALA A 236 -15.30 -8.16 -1.21
C ALA A 236 -16.53 -8.87 -1.85
N ILE A 237 -16.85 -10.09 -1.36
CA ILE A 237 -18.03 -10.84 -1.84
C ILE A 237 -19.35 -10.24 -1.33
N GLU A 238 -19.37 -9.79 -0.08
CA GLU A 238 -20.54 -9.24 0.59
C GLU A 238 -20.75 -7.73 0.32
N PHE A 239 -19.84 -7.10 -0.40
CA PHE A 239 -19.94 -5.67 -0.70
C PHE A 239 -21.19 -5.38 -1.54
N PRO A 240 -22.05 -4.46 -1.11
CA PRO A 240 -23.30 -4.17 -1.81
C PRO A 240 -23.04 -3.46 -3.14
N LEU A 241 -23.56 -4.00 -4.22
CA LEU A 241 -23.54 -3.34 -5.52
C LEU A 241 -24.88 -2.61 -5.77
N PRO A 242 -24.87 -1.49 -6.52
CA PRO A 242 -26.09 -0.84 -6.99
C PRO A 242 -27.00 -1.80 -7.75
N GLU A 243 -28.33 -1.59 -7.68
CA GLU A 243 -29.31 -2.46 -8.38
C GLU A 243 -29.14 -2.44 -9.90
N ASP A 244 -28.66 -1.33 -10.44
CA ASP A 244 -28.38 -1.10 -11.87
C ASP A 244 -26.90 -1.31 -12.24
N PHE A 245 -26.14 -2.00 -11.39
CA PHE A 245 -24.72 -2.25 -11.66
C PHE A 245 -24.54 -3.20 -12.84
N GLU A 246 -23.93 -2.70 -13.88
CA GLU A 246 -23.49 -3.49 -15.04
C GLU A 246 -21.95 -3.55 -15.05
N GLU A 247 -21.42 -4.77 -14.98
CA GLU A 247 -19.97 -4.96 -15.02
C GLU A 247 -19.43 -4.67 -16.40
N ASP A 248 -18.38 -3.86 -16.45
CA ASP A 248 -17.60 -3.60 -17.65
C ASP A 248 -16.30 -4.41 -17.63
N THR A 249 -15.64 -4.54 -18.76
CA THR A 249 -14.35 -5.24 -18.87
C THR A 249 -13.28 -4.30 -19.39
N LEU A 250 -12.02 -4.60 -19.03
CA LEU A 250 -10.86 -3.92 -19.58
C LEU A 250 -10.52 -4.52 -20.95
N ASN A 251 -10.17 -3.66 -21.91
CA ASN A 251 -9.82 -4.12 -23.27
C ASN A 251 -8.33 -4.48 -23.36
N ILE A 252 -7.87 -5.33 -22.45
CA ILE A 252 -6.48 -5.75 -22.33
C ILE A 252 -6.37 -7.25 -22.63
N ASP A 253 -5.53 -7.62 -23.59
CA ASP A 253 -5.18 -9.02 -23.84
C ASP A 253 -4.14 -9.50 -22.83
N LEU A 254 -4.61 -10.25 -21.85
CA LEU A 254 -3.78 -10.74 -20.75
C LEU A 254 -2.66 -11.68 -21.24
N GLU A 255 -2.91 -12.50 -22.27
CA GLU A 255 -1.88 -13.42 -22.80
C GLU A 255 -0.73 -12.63 -23.43
N VAL A 256 -1.05 -11.57 -24.15
CA VAL A 256 -0.05 -10.66 -24.74
C VAL A 256 0.72 -9.93 -23.64
N LEU A 257 0.02 -9.47 -22.60
CA LEU A 257 0.64 -8.80 -21.44
C LEU A 257 1.62 -9.72 -20.71
N GLN A 258 1.19 -10.95 -20.40
CA GLN A 258 2.04 -11.96 -19.75
C GLN A 258 3.22 -12.41 -20.62
N ALA A 259 3.02 -12.49 -21.94
CA ALA A 259 4.11 -12.77 -22.88
C ALA A 259 5.14 -11.62 -22.92
N ALA A 260 4.70 -10.36 -22.69
CA ALA A 260 5.61 -9.23 -22.57
C ALA A 260 6.51 -9.34 -21.33
N CYS A 261 5.97 -9.73 -20.16
CA CYS A 261 6.76 -9.95 -18.95
C CYS A 261 7.88 -10.99 -19.16
N LYS A 262 7.60 -12.06 -19.87
CA LYS A 262 8.57 -13.16 -20.12
C LYS A 262 9.76 -12.80 -21.01
N ARG A 263 9.76 -11.60 -21.60
CA ARG A 263 10.92 -11.08 -22.38
C ARG A 263 12.07 -10.61 -21.51
N TYR A 264 11.81 -10.36 -20.25
CA TYR A 264 12.73 -9.83 -19.25
C TYR A 264 13.07 -10.84 -18.15
#